data_81eb2658ca4dedd30b847ce79e97adc5
#
_entry.id   81eb2658ca4dedd30b847ce79e97adc5
#
_cell.length_a   1.000
_cell.length_b   1.000
_cell.length_c   1.000
_cell.angle_alpha   90.00
_cell.angle_beta   90.00
_cell.angle_gamma   90.00
#
_symmetry.space_group_name_H-M   'P 1'
#
loop_
_entity.id
_entity.type
_entity.pdbx_description
1 polymer ?
#
loop_
_entity_poly.entity_id
_entity_poly.type
_entity_poly.pdbx_seq_one_letter_code
_entity_poly.pdbx_strand_id
1 'polypeptide(L)'
;MVKQLQDDLQLKVPRRKIECFDISHLGGTNTVASMVCFVDGKPRKNNYRKYNIKSVDGIDDFASIREVVYRRYKRVKEEGDGFPDLIVVDGGKGQLSMAVSALRELGLDYLPIISLAKKLEEVFIPGNSDAQSIHKQSPGLILLRQLRDEAHRFAIEFQRQKRSKSISDSVFLSIKGMGKRKVQRLLSHYSDLNVIANLKTDELAKELSISNLIADEIIDKAKKTIS
;
A
#
# COMPACT_ATOMS: atom_id res chain seq x y z
N MET A 1 -13.52 -18.40 -11.29
CA MET A 1 -13.13 -17.70 -10.03
C MET A 1 -14.18 -16.68 -9.60
N VAL A 2 -14.44 -15.62 -10.38
CA VAL A 2 -15.39 -14.55 -9.97
C VAL A 2 -16.80 -15.08 -9.71
N LYS A 3 -17.33 -15.93 -10.61
CA LYS A 3 -18.64 -16.59 -10.40
C LYS A 3 -18.65 -17.46 -9.14
N GLN A 4 -17.60 -18.25 -8.92
CA GLN A 4 -17.51 -19.08 -7.72
C GLN A 4 -17.43 -18.24 -6.43
N LEU A 5 -16.71 -17.09 -6.46
CA LEU A 5 -16.70 -16.16 -5.33
C LEU A 5 -18.11 -15.62 -5.04
N GLN A 6 -18.90 -15.36 -6.07
CA GLN A 6 -20.31 -14.97 -5.92
C GLN A 6 -21.11 -16.05 -5.18
N ASP A 7 -20.95 -17.30 -5.61
CA ASP A 7 -21.67 -18.44 -5.02
C ASP A 7 -21.20 -18.69 -3.57
N ASP A 8 -19.88 -18.69 -3.33
CA ASP A 8 -19.28 -18.91 -2.02
C ASP A 8 -19.70 -17.86 -0.98
N LEU A 9 -19.89 -16.61 -1.40
CA LEU A 9 -20.29 -15.50 -0.55
C LEU A 9 -21.82 -15.22 -0.62
N GLN A 10 -22.59 -16.02 -1.34
CA GLN A 10 -24.02 -15.88 -1.56
C GLN A 10 -24.42 -14.47 -2.05
N LEU A 11 -23.62 -13.89 -2.96
CA LEU A 11 -23.83 -12.55 -3.46
C LEU A 11 -24.83 -12.54 -4.62
N LYS A 12 -25.67 -11.52 -4.70
CA LYS A 12 -26.70 -11.40 -5.73
C LYS A 12 -26.16 -11.25 -7.15
N VAL A 13 -24.98 -10.62 -7.29
CA VAL A 13 -24.33 -10.35 -8.58
C VAL A 13 -22.82 -10.65 -8.52
N PRO A 14 -22.18 -10.99 -9.65
CA PRO A 14 -20.73 -11.21 -9.72
C PRO A 14 -19.95 -9.96 -9.32
N ARG A 15 -18.87 -10.14 -8.59
CA ARG A 15 -17.98 -9.06 -8.16
C ARG A 15 -16.78 -8.95 -9.08
N ARG A 16 -16.94 -8.15 -10.13
CA ARG A 16 -15.94 -7.99 -11.20
C ARG A 16 -14.77 -7.12 -10.77
N LYS A 17 -15.06 -5.94 -10.16
CA LYS A 17 -14.05 -5.01 -9.65
C LYS A 17 -13.92 -5.19 -8.13
N ILE A 18 -12.78 -5.69 -7.68
CA ILE A 18 -12.50 -5.96 -6.28
C ILE A 18 -11.30 -5.12 -5.84
N GLU A 19 -11.44 -4.39 -4.75
CA GLU A 19 -10.34 -3.65 -4.11
C GLU A 19 -9.99 -4.31 -2.78
N CYS A 20 -8.70 -4.60 -2.55
CA CYS A 20 -8.20 -5.23 -1.33
C CYS A 20 -7.22 -4.31 -0.62
N PHE A 21 -7.40 -4.12 0.69
CA PHE A 21 -6.59 -3.27 1.56
C PHE A 21 -5.76 -4.11 2.53
N ASP A 22 -4.48 -3.77 2.66
CA ASP A 22 -3.55 -4.31 3.66
C ASP A 22 -2.89 -3.18 4.43
N ILE A 23 -2.78 -3.33 5.76
CA ILE A 23 -2.05 -2.43 6.65
C ILE A 23 -0.71 -3.08 7.01
N SER A 24 0.36 -2.32 6.88
CA SER A 24 1.71 -2.80 7.14
C SER A 24 2.53 -1.77 7.92
N HIS A 25 3.36 -2.24 8.88
CA HIS A 25 4.19 -1.40 9.74
C HIS A 25 5.66 -1.45 9.33
N LEU A 26 6.29 -0.28 9.33
CA LEU A 26 7.73 -0.13 9.07
C LEU A 26 8.46 0.12 10.40
N GLY A 27 9.04 -0.93 10.99
CA GLY A 27 9.92 -0.78 12.16
C GLY A 27 9.34 0.02 13.32
N GLY A 28 8.01 0.00 13.50
CA GLY A 28 7.33 0.63 14.66
C GLY A 28 6.98 2.12 14.51
N THR A 29 7.43 2.82 13.48
CA THR A 29 7.25 4.27 13.41
C THR A 29 6.47 4.80 12.22
N ASN A 30 6.31 4.03 11.15
CA ASN A 30 5.63 4.48 9.94
C ASN A 30 4.64 3.43 9.44
N THR A 31 3.39 3.57 9.82
CA THR A 31 2.30 2.75 9.28
C THR A 31 1.98 3.17 7.85
N VAL A 32 1.91 2.21 6.98
CA VAL A 32 1.50 2.38 5.58
C VAL A 32 0.37 1.43 5.25
N ALA A 33 -0.43 1.81 4.27
CA ALA A 33 -1.43 0.91 3.71
C ALA A 33 -1.25 0.78 2.21
N SER A 34 -1.59 -0.36 1.70
CA SER A 34 -1.67 -0.65 0.28
C SER A 34 -3.11 -0.97 -0.12
N MET A 35 -3.46 -0.62 -1.33
CA MET A 35 -4.69 -1.05 -1.97
C MET A 35 -4.37 -1.62 -3.34
N VAL A 36 -4.78 -2.84 -3.58
CA VAL A 36 -4.72 -3.46 -4.90
C VAL A 36 -6.11 -3.58 -5.50
N CYS A 37 -6.19 -3.63 -6.82
CA CYS A 37 -7.44 -3.73 -7.55
C CYS A 37 -7.37 -4.87 -8.57
N PHE A 38 -8.37 -5.75 -8.54
CA PHE A 38 -8.56 -6.79 -9.55
C PHE A 38 -9.84 -6.52 -10.33
N VAL A 39 -9.80 -6.79 -11.62
CA VAL A 39 -10.97 -6.74 -12.49
C VAL A 39 -11.07 -8.06 -13.23
N ASP A 40 -12.24 -8.70 -13.15
CA ASP A 40 -12.49 -10.02 -13.73
C ASP A 40 -11.45 -11.08 -13.30
N GLY A 41 -11.06 -11.02 -12.03
CA GLY A 41 -10.09 -11.93 -11.41
C GLY A 41 -8.63 -11.67 -11.80
N LYS A 42 -8.31 -10.57 -12.48
CA LYS A 42 -6.95 -10.22 -12.89
C LYS A 42 -6.47 -8.90 -12.28
N PRO A 43 -5.20 -8.79 -11.87
CA PRO A 43 -4.66 -7.56 -11.30
C PRO A 43 -4.68 -6.38 -12.28
N ARG A 44 -5.13 -5.22 -11.82
CA ARG A 44 -5.12 -3.94 -12.54
C ARG A 44 -4.17 -2.96 -11.84
N LYS A 45 -2.88 -3.10 -12.12
CA LYS A 45 -1.81 -2.37 -11.41
C LYS A 45 -1.95 -0.85 -11.48
N ASN A 46 -2.50 -0.29 -12.55
CA ASN A 46 -2.74 1.16 -12.69
C ASN A 46 -3.73 1.70 -11.64
N ASN A 47 -4.55 0.82 -11.07
CA ASN A 47 -5.52 1.17 -10.03
C ASN A 47 -4.99 0.95 -8.61
N TYR A 48 -3.77 0.45 -8.45
CA TYR A 48 -3.14 0.28 -7.13
C TYR A 48 -2.85 1.61 -6.48
N ARG A 49 -3.00 1.67 -5.16
CA ARG A 49 -2.74 2.90 -4.39
C ARG A 49 -1.91 2.60 -3.15
N LYS A 50 -1.04 3.54 -2.80
CA LYS A 50 -0.20 3.55 -1.60
C LYS A 50 -0.67 4.68 -0.70
N TYR A 51 -0.81 4.41 0.58
CA TYR A 51 -1.25 5.40 1.56
C TYR A 51 -0.23 5.50 2.70
N ASN A 52 0.17 6.72 3.01
CA ASN A 52 0.79 7.03 4.29
C ASN A 52 -0.32 7.32 5.28
N ILE A 53 -0.29 6.66 6.43
CA ILE A 53 -1.20 6.95 7.54
C ILE A 53 -0.79 8.30 8.13
N LYS A 54 -1.77 9.15 8.44
CA LYS A 54 -1.54 10.54 8.86
C LYS A 54 -2.12 10.89 10.22
N SER A 55 -3.24 10.26 10.59
CA SER A 55 -4.03 10.60 11.77
C SER A 55 -3.81 9.65 12.95
N VAL A 56 -2.88 8.70 12.82
CA VAL A 56 -2.65 7.66 13.82
C VAL A 56 -1.22 7.77 14.34
N ASP A 57 -1.08 8.03 15.62
CA ASP A 57 0.20 8.01 16.32
C ASP A 57 0.47 6.58 16.83
N GLY A 58 1.63 6.02 16.45
CA GLY A 58 1.99 4.65 16.82
C GLY A 58 1.40 3.55 15.91
N ILE A 59 1.21 2.37 16.50
CA ILE A 59 0.69 1.17 15.81
C ILE A 59 -0.76 0.98 16.21
N ASP A 60 -1.67 1.33 15.31
CA ASP A 60 -3.10 1.06 15.43
C ASP A 60 -3.68 0.69 14.07
N ASP A 61 -3.82 -0.63 13.84
CA ASP A 61 -4.38 -1.17 12.60
C ASP A 61 -5.84 -0.79 12.41
N PHE A 62 -6.59 -0.64 13.49
CA PHE A 62 -8.01 -0.31 13.44
C PHE A 62 -8.23 1.13 12.96
N ALA A 63 -7.55 2.07 13.56
CA ALA A 63 -7.60 3.47 13.14
C ALA A 63 -7.02 3.64 11.74
N SER A 64 -5.95 2.91 11.41
CA SER A 64 -5.29 2.97 10.10
C SER A 64 -6.21 2.49 8.96
N ILE A 65 -6.88 1.34 9.11
CA ILE A 65 -7.79 0.85 8.08
C ILE A 65 -8.99 1.79 7.90
N ARG A 66 -9.53 2.35 9.00
CA ARG A 66 -10.59 3.34 8.95
C ARG A 66 -10.19 4.57 8.14
N GLU A 67 -9.01 5.14 8.44
CA GLU A 67 -8.48 6.31 7.71
C GLU A 67 -8.35 6.03 6.21
N VAL A 68 -7.78 4.89 5.83
CA VAL A 68 -7.50 4.58 4.44
C VAL A 68 -8.78 4.34 3.65
N VAL A 69 -9.71 3.57 4.19
CA VAL A 69 -11.01 3.30 3.56
C VAL A 69 -11.80 4.61 3.41
N TYR A 70 -11.84 5.44 4.44
CA TYR A 70 -12.48 6.75 4.38
C TYR A 70 -11.88 7.62 3.27
N ARG A 71 -10.55 7.79 3.25
CA ARG A 71 -9.85 8.63 2.25
C ARG A 71 -10.03 8.11 0.83
N ARG A 72 -10.00 6.79 0.63
CA ARG A 72 -10.22 6.18 -0.68
C ARG A 72 -11.61 6.49 -1.21
N TYR A 73 -12.64 6.19 -0.45
CA TYR A 73 -14.01 6.28 -0.95
C TYR A 73 -14.60 7.69 -0.89
N LYS A 74 -14.10 8.55 -0.01
CA LYS A 74 -14.34 10.00 -0.12
C LYS A 74 -13.86 10.53 -1.47
N ARG A 75 -12.63 10.20 -1.86
CA ARG A 75 -12.05 10.60 -3.13
C ARG A 75 -12.83 10.03 -4.33
N VAL A 76 -13.17 8.75 -4.32
CA VAL A 76 -13.97 8.10 -5.37
C VAL A 76 -15.31 8.82 -5.56
N LYS A 77 -15.96 9.20 -4.45
CA LYS A 77 -17.22 9.93 -4.45
C LYS A 77 -17.07 11.33 -5.05
N GLU A 78 -15.99 12.03 -4.70
CA GLU A 78 -15.69 13.39 -5.18
C GLU A 78 -15.30 13.40 -6.67
N GLU A 79 -14.53 12.41 -7.14
CA GLU A 79 -14.07 12.31 -8.54
C GLU A 79 -15.13 11.70 -9.47
N GLY A 80 -16.21 11.14 -8.93
CA GLY A 80 -17.25 10.45 -9.72
C GLY A 80 -16.77 9.12 -10.32
N ASP A 81 -15.68 8.56 -9.80
CA ASP A 81 -15.17 7.26 -10.22
C ASP A 81 -16.13 6.13 -9.83
N GLY A 82 -16.15 5.06 -10.61
CA GLY A 82 -16.95 3.88 -10.31
C GLY A 82 -16.45 3.17 -9.04
N PHE A 83 -17.37 2.91 -8.09
CA PHE A 83 -17.09 2.12 -6.91
C PHE A 83 -16.68 0.67 -7.25
N PRO A 84 -15.96 -0.04 -6.36
CA PRO A 84 -15.76 -1.47 -6.53
C PRO A 84 -17.06 -2.24 -6.26
N ASP A 85 -17.14 -3.43 -6.83
CA ASP A 85 -18.24 -4.35 -6.54
C ASP A 85 -18.05 -5.08 -5.21
N LEU A 86 -16.79 -5.19 -4.73
CA LEU A 86 -16.44 -5.78 -3.45
C LEU A 86 -15.19 -5.11 -2.87
N ILE A 87 -15.26 -4.82 -1.58
CA ILE A 87 -14.13 -4.36 -0.77
C ILE A 87 -13.65 -5.53 0.08
N VAL A 88 -12.35 -5.79 0.08
CA VAL A 88 -11.71 -6.81 0.91
C VAL A 88 -10.73 -6.13 1.86
N VAL A 89 -10.78 -6.49 3.13
CA VAL A 89 -9.83 -6.06 4.16
C VAL A 89 -8.98 -7.25 4.57
N ASP A 90 -7.65 -7.17 4.43
CA ASP A 90 -6.75 -8.17 5.01
C ASP A 90 -6.69 -7.97 6.52
N GLY A 91 -7.51 -8.73 7.24
CA GLY A 91 -7.62 -8.59 8.68
C GLY A 91 -8.82 -9.31 9.29
N GLY A 92 -8.97 -9.13 10.60
CA GLY A 92 -10.06 -9.74 11.36
C GLY A 92 -11.30 -8.85 11.47
N LYS A 93 -12.25 -9.30 12.28
CA LYS A 93 -13.55 -8.62 12.55
C LYS A 93 -13.41 -7.15 12.97
N GLY A 94 -12.40 -6.84 13.81
CA GLY A 94 -12.20 -5.48 14.30
C GLY A 94 -11.83 -4.51 13.18
N GLN A 95 -10.94 -4.91 12.28
CA GLN A 95 -10.59 -4.11 11.10
C GLN A 95 -11.78 -3.97 10.14
N LEU A 96 -12.57 -5.04 9.95
CA LEU A 96 -13.81 -4.99 9.18
C LEU A 96 -14.79 -3.97 9.76
N SER A 97 -15.00 -3.99 11.07
CA SER A 97 -15.91 -3.05 11.76
C SER A 97 -15.49 -1.60 11.54
N MET A 98 -14.20 -1.31 11.61
CA MET A 98 -13.67 0.03 11.40
C MET A 98 -13.80 0.49 9.93
N ALA A 99 -13.59 -0.42 8.98
CA ALA A 99 -13.81 -0.14 7.56
C ALA A 99 -15.29 0.15 7.26
N VAL A 100 -16.20 -0.64 7.82
CA VAL A 100 -17.66 -0.40 7.74
C VAL A 100 -18.05 0.94 8.34
N SER A 101 -17.47 1.31 9.49
CA SER A 101 -17.70 2.62 10.12
C SER A 101 -17.31 3.77 9.19
N ALA A 102 -16.16 3.65 8.49
CA ALA A 102 -15.73 4.64 7.51
C ALA A 102 -16.69 4.78 6.32
N LEU A 103 -17.19 3.65 5.80
CA LEU A 103 -18.18 3.66 4.72
C LEU A 103 -19.51 4.27 5.16
N ARG A 104 -19.98 3.96 6.36
CA ARG A 104 -21.22 4.52 6.93
C ARG A 104 -21.13 6.05 7.07
N GLU A 105 -19.99 6.57 7.53
CA GLU A 105 -19.77 8.01 7.64
C GLU A 105 -19.87 8.73 6.28
N LEU A 106 -19.55 8.04 5.19
CA LEU A 106 -19.65 8.55 3.82
C LEU A 106 -21.03 8.32 3.18
N GLY A 107 -21.95 7.62 3.86
CA GLY A 107 -23.23 7.19 3.31
C GLY A 107 -23.07 6.09 2.24
N LEU A 108 -22.04 5.25 2.37
CA LEU A 108 -21.68 4.18 1.43
C LEU A 108 -21.78 2.78 2.04
N ASP A 109 -22.57 2.62 3.09
CA ASP A 109 -22.77 1.38 3.83
C ASP A 109 -23.47 0.26 3.01
N TYR A 110 -24.01 0.62 1.85
CA TYR A 110 -24.53 -0.33 0.86
C TYR A 110 -23.44 -1.05 0.06
N LEU A 111 -22.18 -0.57 0.09
CA LEU A 111 -21.07 -1.22 -0.63
C LEU A 111 -20.71 -2.55 0.04
N PRO A 112 -20.66 -3.64 -0.73
CA PRO A 112 -20.26 -4.94 -0.19
C PRO A 112 -18.81 -4.91 0.29
N ILE A 113 -18.62 -5.34 1.53
CA ILE A 113 -17.30 -5.42 2.17
C ILE A 113 -17.18 -6.71 2.96
N ILE A 114 -16.02 -7.32 2.93
CA ILE A 114 -15.64 -8.48 3.73
C ILE A 114 -14.24 -8.29 4.32
N SER A 115 -13.90 -9.10 5.30
CA SER A 115 -12.49 -9.28 5.69
C SER A 115 -12.05 -10.73 5.57
N LEU A 116 -10.74 -10.91 5.36
CA LEU A 116 -10.09 -12.21 5.26
C LEU A 116 -9.02 -12.31 6.35
N ALA A 117 -9.24 -13.17 7.36
CA ALA A 117 -8.30 -13.38 8.45
C ALA A 117 -7.19 -14.39 8.08
N LYS A 118 -5.93 -14.06 8.46
CA LYS A 118 -4.72 -14.81 8.05
C LYS A 118 -4.67 -16.26 8.54
N LYS A 119 -4.99 -16.51 9.81
CA LYS A 119 -4.69 -17.82 10.43
C LYS A 119 -5.51 -18.99 9.91
N LEU A 120 -6.81 -18.76 9.67
CA LEU A 120 -7.75 -19.82 9.29
C LEU A 120 -8.37 -19.58 7.92
N GLU A 121 -7.98 -18.49 7.26
CA GLU A 121 -8.59 -18.04 6.00
C GLU A 121 -10.11 -17.82 6.13
N GLU A 122 -10.50 -17.37 7.32
CA GLU A 122 -11.88 -17.08 7.66
C GLU A 122 -12.34 -15.79 7.00
N VAL A 123 -13.51 -15.86 6.37
CA VAL A 123 -14.14 -14.70 5.76
C VAL A 123 -15.21 -14.17 6.74
N PHE A 124 -15.11 -12.89 7.09
CA PHE A 124 -16.12 -12.22 7.91
C PHE A 124 -16.93 -11.25 7.06
N ILE A 125 -18.24 -11.25 7.29
CA ILE A 125 -19.21 -10.37 6.64
C ILE A 125 -19.79 -9.43 7.71
N PRO A 126 -20.05 -8.15 7.39
CA PRO A 126 -20.67 -7.24 8.34
C PRO A 126 -22.01 -7.77 8.89
N GLY A 127 -22.20 -7.60 10.20
CA GLY A 127 -23.41 -8.04 10.88
C GLY A 127 -23.44 -9.52 11.26
N ASN A 128 -22.46 -10.33 10.84
CA ASN A 128 -22.34 -11.72 11.25
C ASN A 128 -21.20 -11.89 12.26
N SER A 129 -21.50 -12.54 13.40
CA SER A 129 -20.49 -12.84 14.42
C SER A 129 -19.59 -14.01 14.02
N ASP A 130 -20.10 -14.90 13.18
CA ASP A 130 -19.38 -16.12 12.80
C ASP A 130 -18.70 -15.96 11.44
N ALA A 131 -17.54 -16.60 11.33
CA ALA A 131 -16.84 -16.66 10.06
C ALA A 131 -17.61 -17.51 9.07
N GLN A 132 -17.70 -17.04 7.84
CA GLN A 132 -18.23 -17.84 6.76
C GLN A 132 -17.18 -18.89 6.34
N SER A 133 -17.53 -20.15 6.46
CA SER A 133 -16.68 -21.25 6.03
C SER A 133 -16.79 -21.41 4.51
N ILE A 134 -15.67 -21.20 3.82
CA ILE A 134 -15.54 -21.45 2.38
C ILE A 134 -14.61 -22.64 2.19
N HIS A 135 -14.96 -23.55 1.29
CA HIS A 135 -14.11 -24.71 1.01
C HIS A 135 -12.71 -24.27 0.57
N LYS A 136 -11.65 -24.85 1.17
CA LYS A 136 -10.25 -24.41 0.97
C LYS A 136 -9.77 -24.45 -0.48
N GLN A 137 -10.36 -25.33 -1.31
CA GLN A 137 -10.05 -25.47 -2.74
C GLN A 137 -11.03 -24.69 -3.62
N SER A 138 -11.96 -23.92 -3.05
CA SER A 138 -12.87 -23.12 -3.86
C SER A 138 -12.09 -22.09 -4.70
N PRO A 139 -12.36 -22.01 -6.01
CA PRO A 139 -11.81 -20.96 -6.87
C PRO A 139 -12.11 -19.54 -6.38
N GLY A 140 -13.19 -19.34 -5.61
CA GLY A 140 -13.53 -18.08 -4.98
C GLY A 140 -12.55 -17.72 -3.85
N LEU A 141 -12.28 -18.67 -2.95
CA LEU A 141 -11.28 -18.46 -1.89
C LEU A 141 -9.87 -18.31 -2.44
N ILE A 142 -9.52 -19.06 -3.50
CA ILE A 142 -8.23 -18.90 -4.19
C ILE A 142 -8.08 -17.47 -4.72
N LEU A 143 -9.13 -16.88 -5.29
CA LEU A 143 -9.09 -15.49 -5.76
C LEU A 143 -8.89 -14.51 -4.59
N LEU A 144 -9.56 -14.70 -3.46
CA LEU A 144 -9.37 -13.86 -2.26
C LEU A 144 -7.94 -13.96 -1.73
N ARG A 145 -7.34 -15.17 -1.72
CA ARG A 145 -5.92 -15.36 -1.36
C ARG A 145 -4.99 -14.61 -2.30
N GLN A 146 -5.21 -14.71 -3.61
CA GLN A 146 -4.41 -13.98 -4.60
C GLN A 146 -4.48 -12.47 -4.40
N LEU A 147 -5.67 -11.93 -4.09
CA LEU A 147 -5.85 -10.51 -3.75
C LEU A 147 -5.07 -10.11 -2.50
N ARG A 148 -5.20 -10.89 -1.41
CA ARG A 148 -4.48 -10.67 -0.16
C ARG A 148 -2.97 -10.71 -0.38
N ASP A 149 -2.48 -11.78 -1.00
CA ASP A 149 -1.04 -11.98 -1.20
C ASP A 149 -0.44 -10.87 -2.09
N GLU A 150 -1.18 -10.40 -3.09
CA GLU A 150 -0.76 -9.28 -3.91
C GLU A 150 -0.80 -7.95 -3.15
N ALA A 151 -1.80 -7.72 -2.28
CA ALA A 151 -1.84 -6.55 -1.41
C ALA A 151 -0.64 -6.53 -0.46
N HIS A 152 -0.35 -7.66 0.16
CA HIS A 152 0.80 -7.82 1.04
C HIS A 152 2.14 -7.63 0.30
N ARG A 153 2.31 -8.24 -0.88
CA ARG A 153 3.49 -8.04 -1.73
C ARG A 153 3.70 -6.56 -2.07
N PHE A 154 2.62 -5.87 -2.46
CA PHE A 154 2.68 -4.46 -2.82
C PHE A 154 2.97 -3.55 -1.61
N ALA A 155 2.47 -3.90 -0.41
CA ALA A 155 2.80 -3.22 0.83
C ALA A 155 4.28 -3.35 1.20
N ILE A 156 4.85 -4.57 1.10
CA ILE A 156 6.29 -4.82 1.34
C ILE A 156 7.15 -4.00 0.37
N GLU A 157 6.79 -3.97 -0.90
CA GLU A 157 7.49 -3.15 -1.90
C GLU A 157 7.47 -1.67 -1.52
N PHE A 158 6.32 -1.16 -1.10
CA PHE A 158 6.19 0.23 -0.64
C PHE A 158 7.03 0.53 0.60
N GLN A 159 7.05 -0.38 1.57
CA GLN A 159 7.89 -0.28 2.75
C GLN A 159 9.38 -0.21 2.39
N ARG A 160 9.85 -1.10 1.50
CA ARG A 160 11.23 -1.10 1.02
C ARG A 160 11.60 0.23 0.36
N GLN A 161 10.73 0.76 -0.51
CA GLN A 161 10.94 2.06 -1.15
C GLN A 161 11.04 3.20 -0.13
N LYS A 162 10.16 3.23 0.90
CA LYS A 162 10.22 4.24 1.98
C LYS A 162 11.51 4.12 2.78
N ARG A 163 11.90 2.90 3.16
CA ARG A 163 13.13 2.66 3.92
C ARG A 163 14.37 3.09 3.14
N SER A 164 14.47 2.70 1.87
CA SER A 164 15.57 3.10 1.00
C SER A 164 15.65 4.62 0.89
N LYS A 165 14.53 5.30 0.67
CA LYS A 165 14.48 6.76 0.61
C LYS A 165 14.92 7.42 1.93
N SER A 166 14.44 6.93 3.07
CA SER A 166 14.81 7.45 4.39
C SER A 166 16.31 7.29 4.68
N ILE A 167 16.89 6.14 4.32
CA ILE A 167 18.34 5.90 4.44
C ILE A 167 19.10 6.86 3.54
N SER A 168 18.71 6.99 2.28
CA SER A 168 19.36 7.88 1.32
C SER A 168 19.29 9.35 1.76
N ASP A 169 18.12 9.78 2.26
CA ASP A 169 17.94 11.14 2.80
C ASP A 169 18.95 11.39 3.95
N SER A 170 19.06 10.48 4.92
CA SER A 170 19.94 10.65 6.07
C SER A 170 21.41 10.62 5.71
N VAL A 171 21.81 9.73 4.79
CA VAL A 171 23.20 9.58 4.29
C VAL A 171 23.66 10.86 3.58
N PHE A 172 22.86 11.37 2.66
CA PHE A 172 23.25 12.54 1.87
C PHE A 172 23.12 13.86 2.62
N LEU A 173 22.20 13.97 3.57
CA LEU A 173 22.10 15.14 4.47
C LEU A 173 23.32 15.31 5.38
N SER A 174 24.08 14.24 5.64
CA SER A 174 25.31 14.28 6.43
C SER A 174 26.50 14.90 5.67
N ILE A 175 26.39 15.10 4.35
CA ILE A 175 27.43 15.69 3.52
C ILE A 175 27.38 17.22 3.66
N LYS A 176 28.54 17.82 4.01
CA LYS A 176 28.63 19.27 4.12
C LYS A 176 28.38 19.95 2.76
N GLY A 177 27.39 20.85 2.73
CA GLY A 177 26.96 21.52 1.48
C GLY A 177 25.76 20.86 0.78
N MET A 178 25.27 19.71 1.30
CA MET A 178 24.06 19.06 0.85
C MET A 178 22.88 19.38 1.79
N GLY A 179 22.17 20.45 1.50
CA GLY A 179 20.92 20.77 2.22
C GLY A 179 19.71 19.99 1.68
N LYS A 180 18.60 20.02 2.41
CA LYS A 180 17.35 19.30 2.08
C LYS A 180 16.93 19.44 0.60
N ARG A 181 17.00 20.64 0.03
CA ARG A 181 16.65 20.90 -1.38
C ARG A 181 17.53 20.15 -2.38
N LYS A 182 18.86 20.12 -2.14
CA LYS A 182 19.79 19.41 -3.02
C LYS A 182 19.63 17.90 -2.92
N VAL A 183 19.42 17.37 -1.70
CA VAL A 183 19.12 15.95 -1.48
C VAL A 183 17.82 15.56 -2.16
N GLN A 184 16.77 16.35 -2.02
CA GLN A 184 15.50 16.10 -2.73
C GLN A 184 15.67 16.11 -4.25
N ARG A 185 16.46 17.06 -4.78
CA ARG A 185 16.77 17.12 -6.22
C ARG A 185 17.53 15.87 -6.68
N LEU A 186 18.58 15.48 -5.96
CA LEU A 186 19.33 14.25 -6.22
C LEU A 186 18.40 13.03 -6.28
N LEU A 187 17.58 12.82 -5.25
CA LEU A 187 16.70 11.64 -5.14
C LEU A 187 15.45 11.71 -6.05
N SER A 188 15.11 12.87 -6.58
CA SER A 188 14.07 12.99 -7.62
C SER A 188 14.56 12.55 -9.00
N HIS A 189 15.85 12.76 -9.31
CA HIS A 189 16.46 12.34 -10.56
C HIS A 189 16.98 10.89 -10.49
N TYR A 190 17.53 10.50 -9.34
CA TYR A 190 18.12 9.18 -9.12
C TYR A 190 17.51 8.53 -7.88
N SER A 191 16.49 7.70 -8.10
CA SER A 191 15.76 7.03 -7.00
C SER A 191 16.48 5.81 -6.42
N ASP A 192 17.55 5.32 -7.07
CA ASP A 192 18.31 4.13 -6.69
C ASP A 192 19.76 4.48 -6.36
N LEU A 193 20.22 4.05 -5.17
CA LEU A 193 21.59 4.23 -4.72
C LEU A 193 22.61 3.56 -5.66
N ASN A 194 22.26 2.42 -6.28
CA ASN A 194 23.12 1.76 -7.26
C ASN A 194 23.36 2.64 -8.49
N VAL A 195 22.36 3.38 -8.93
CA VAL A 195 22.51 4.33 -10.04
C VAL A 195 23.43 5.45 -9.62
N ILE A 196 23.22 6.05 -8.43
CA ILE A 196 24.08 7.14 -7.90
C ILE A 196 25.52 6.69 -7.76
N ALA A 197 25.76 5.47 -7.26
CA ALA A 197 27.10 4.92 -7.07
C ALA A 197 27.90 4.75 -8.37
N ASN A 198 27.23 4.69 -9.52
CA ASN A 198 27.85 4.51 -10.84
C ASN A 198 27.83 5.78 -11.71
N LEU A 199 27.41 6.92 -11.18
CA LEU A 199 27.45 8.21 -11.90
C LEU A 199 28.89 8.71 -12.06
N LYS A 200 29.10 9.55 -13.07
CA LYS A 200 30.33 10.31 -13.22
C LYS A 200 30.26 11.59 -12.38
N THR A 201 31.34 11.90 -11.72
CA THR A 201 31.47 13.07 -10.84
C THR A 201 31.08 14.37 -11.52
N ASP A 202 31.62 14.62 -12.74
CA ASP A 202 31.38 15.86 -13.48
C ASP A 202 29.91 16.04 -13.90
N GLU A 203 29.24 14.94 -14.28
CA GLU A 203 27.82 14.96 -14.65
C GLU A 203 26.94 15.29 -13.43
N LEU A 204 27.21 14.64 -12.30
CA LEU A 204 26.47 14.87 -11.05
C LEU A 204 26.71 16.28 -10.50
N ALA A 205 27.95 16.76 -10.54
CA ALA A 205 28.32 18.11 -10.09
C ALA A 205 27.59 19.19 -10.88
N LYS A 206 27.56 19.07 -12.20
CA LYS A 206 26.86 20.00 -13.10
C LYS A 206 25.37 20.00 -12.86
N GLU A 207 24.77 18.82 -12.75
CA GLU A 207 23.30 18.67 -12.61
C GLU A 207 22.79 19.25 -11.29
N LEU A 208 23.49 19.02 -10.18
CA LEU A 208 23.10 19.52 -8.86
C LEU A 208 23.65 20.92 -8.54
N SER A 209 24.49 21.51 -9.42
CA SER A 209 25.20 22.74 -9.19
C SER A 209 26.00 22.72 -7.87
N ILE A 210 26.85 21.69 -7.75
CA ILE A 210 27.74 21.44 -6.61
C ILE A 210 29.18 21.28 -7.09
N SER A 211 30.15 21.32 -6.17
CA SER A 211 31.55 21.05 -6.52
C SER A 211 31.79 19.56 -6.80
N ASN A 212 32.79 19.22 -7.58
CA ASN A 212 33.23 17.85 -7.84
C ASN A 212 33.53 17.10 -6.54
N LEU A 213 34.08 17.77 -5.55
CA LEU A 213 34.41 17.22 -4.24
C LEU A 213 33.15 16.71 -3.49
N ILE A 214 32.04 17.47 -3.56
CA ILE A 214 30.74 17.06 -3.00
C ILE A 214 30.14 15.92 -3.83
N ALA A 215 30.26 15.95 -5.15
CA ALA A 215 29.78 14.90 -6.03
C ALA A 215 30.51 13.57 -5.76
N ASP A 216 31.81 13.59 -5.58
CA ASP A 216 32.61 12.41 -5.20
C ASP A 216 32.16 11.84 -3.84
N GLU A 217 31.95 12.71 -2.85
CA GLU A 217 31.50 12.29 -1.54
C GLU A 217 30.11 11.64 -1.59
N ILE A 218 29.21 12.13 -2.46
CA ILE A 218 27.88 11.53 -2.70
C ILE A 218 28.05 10.12 -3.29
N ILE A 219 28.87 9.96 -4.32
CA ILE A 219 29.13 8.68 -4.98
C ILE A 219 29.75 7.68 -4.01
N ASP A 220 30.74 8.09 -3.24
CA ASP A 220 31.42 7.25 -2.25
C ASP A 220 30.47 6.81 -1.12
N LYS A 221 29.62 7.71 -0.62
CA LYS A 221 28.60 7.35 0.38
C LYS A 221 27.56 6.41 -0.20
N ALA A 222 27.14 6.60 -1.44
CA ALA A 222 26.24 5.67 -2.11
C ALA A 222 26.88 4.28 -2.19
N LYS A 223 28.13 4.15 -2.64
CA LYS A 223 28.87 2.88 -2.70
C LYS A 223 28.96 2.19 -1.33
N LYS A 224 29.31 2.93 -0.27
CA LYS A 224 29.40 2.40 1.10
C LYS A 224 28.05 1.97 1.69
N THR A 225 26.96 2.51 1.19
CA THR A 225 25.59 2.18 1.70
C THR A 225 25.01 0.94 1.04
N ILE A 226 25.48 0.58 -0.16
CA ILE A 226 25.03 -0.59 -0.92
C ILE A 226 25.93 -1.82 -0.71
N SER A 227 27.15 -1.61 -0.15
CA SER A 227 28.08 -2.69 0.28
C SER A 227 27.65 -3.29 1.60
#